data_9d223c161ed0f67449dfad71e685bb65
#
_entry.id   9d223c161ed0f67449dfad71e685bb65
#
_cell.length_a   1.000
_cell.length_b   1.000
_cell.length_c   1.000
_cell.angle_alpha   90.00
_cell.angle_beta   90.00
_cell.angle_gamma   90.00
#
_symmetry.space_group_name_H-M   'P 1'
#
loop_
_entity.id
_entity.type
_entity.pdbx_description
1 polymer ?
#
loop_
_entity_poly.entity_id
_entity_poly.type
_entity_poly.pdbx_seq_one_letter_code
_entity_poly.pdbx_strand_id
1 'polypeptide(L)'
;MATPMFIVTGFLDSGKTTMIKDTLMEQEWIEPGLTLLLLCEEGEEEYPEEYLKEKNMAVLKIEEFDQLNTVFFKNCERNYHPAQIIIEYNGMWKLEDLLSIRYPRSFELQGVYSTVNGTTLDMYLMNMRNMPVSYTHLRAHETS
;
A
#
# COMPACT_ATOMS: atom_id res chain seq x y z
N MET A 1 -8.50 -3.53 -17.42
CA MET A 1 -8.89 -3.06 -16.08
C MET A 1 -7.69 -2.85 -15.23
N ALA A 2 -7.66 -1.74 -14.59
CA ALA A 2 -6.52 -1.40 -13.75
C ALA A 2 -6.77 -1.84 -12.32
N THR A 3 -5.72 -2.28 -11.65
CA THR A 3 -5.78 -2.62 -10.24
C THR A 3 -4.98 -1.56 -9.50
N PRO A 4 -5.65 -0.64 -8.82
CA PRO A 4 -4.91 0.42 -8.13
C PRO A 4 -4.13 -0.13 -6.94
N MET A 5 -2.94 0.41 -6.74
CA MET A 5 -2.08 0.07 -5.63
C MET A 5 -1.82 1.30 -4.79
N PHE A 6 -1.87 1.13 -3.50
CA PHE A 6 -1.59 2.21 -2.56
C PHE A 6 -0.50 1.73 -1.62
N ILE A 7 0.49 2.55 -1.39
CA ILE A 7 1.60 2.21 -0.51
C ILE A 7 1.55 3.15 0.69
N VAL A 8 1.59 2.57 1.88
CA VAL A 8 1.63 3.35 3.10
C VAL A 8 2.90 2.96 3.84
N THR A 9 3.76 3.91 4.09
CA THR A 9 5.04 3.66 4.74
C THR A 9 5.16 4.57 5.95
N GLY A 10 6.19 4.33 6.76
CA GLY A 10 6.41 5.08 7.98
C GLY A 10 7.02 4.16 9.00
N PHE A 11 7.53 4.73 10.08
CA PHE A 11 8.14 3.92 11.12
C PHE A 11 7.07 3.15 11.89
N LEU A 12 7.51 2.14 12.63
CA LEU A 12 6.61 1.37 13.47
C LEU A 12 5.84 2.32 14.37
N ASP A 13 4.56 2.04 14.52
CA ASP A 13 3.67 2.82 15.39
C ASP A 13 3.50 4.27 14.94
N SER A 14 3.72 4.55 13.66
CA SER A 14 3.53 5.89 13.16
C SER A 14 2.11 6.14 12.67
N GLY A 15 1.24 5.13 12.75
CA GLY A 15 -0.15 5.30 12.37
C GLY A 15 -0.50 4.72 11.02
N LYS A 16 0.31 3.82 10.48
CA LYS A 16 0.03 3.25 9.16
C LYS A 16 -1.30 2.50 9.13
N THR A 17 -1.51 1.62 10.11
CA THR A 17 -2.74 0.85 10.14
C THR A 17 -3.94 1.74 10.32
N THR A 18 -3.84 2.73 11.19
CA THR A 18 -4.93 3.68 11.40
C THR A 18 -5.24 4.44 10.13
N MET A 19 -4.20 4.88 9.44
CA MET A 19 -4.40 5.61 8.18
C MET A 19 -5.12 4.75 7.16
N ILE A 20 -4.75 3.48 7.07
CA ILE A 20 -5.39 2.58 6.12
C ILE A 20 -6.86 2.39 6.49
N LYS A 21 -7.14 2.10 7.77
CA LYS A 21 -8.51 1.85 8.18
C LYS A 21 -9.38 3.09 8.10
N ASP A 22 -8.86 4.21 8.57
CA ASP A 22 -9.68 5.41 8.74
C ASP A 22 -9.69 6.29 7.51
N THR A 23 -8.73 6.12 6.64
CA THR A 23 -8.63 6.99 5.48
C THR A 23 -8.82 6.23 4.18
N LEU A 24 -7.93 5.28 3.90
CA LEU A 24 -7.99 4.63 2.59
C LEU A 24 -9.23 3.78 2.43
N MET A 25 -9.59 3.01 3.44
CA MET A 25 -10.73 2.11 3.31
C MET A 25 -12.07 2.82 3.43
N GLU A 26 -12.05 4.08 3.85
CA GLU A 26 -13.29 4.84 3.95
C GLU A 26 -13.53 5.75 2.77
N GLN A 27 -12.64 5.73 1.79
CA GLN A 27 -12.80 6.58 0.62
C GLN A 27 -13.90 6.02 -0.28
N GLU A 28 -14.64 6.92 -0.88
CA GLU A 28 -15.71 6.49 -1.78
C GLU A 28 -15.19 5.86 -3.04
N TRP A 29 -13.93 6.15 -3.37
CA TRP A 29 -13.36 5.62 -4.60
C TRP A 29 -12.81 4.20 -4.46
N ILE A 30 -12.92 3.62 -3.29
CA ILE A 30 -12.52 2.23 -3.12
C ILE A 30 -13.44 1.37 -3.99
N GLU A 31 -12.84 0.56 -4.83
CA GLU A 31 -13.60 -0.26 -5.75
C GLU A 31 -14.30 -1.39 -5.02
N PRO A 32 -15.49 -1.75 -5.47
CA PRO A 32 -16.10 -2.95 -4.90
C PRO A 32 -15.30 -4.17 -5.28
N GLY A 33 -15.21 -5.10 -4.36
CA GLY A 33 -14.44 -6.29 -4.59
C GLY A 33 -13.43 -6.48 -3.50
N LEU A 34 -12.49 -7.39 -3.74
CA LEU A 34 -11.52 -7.76 -2.72
C LEU A 34 -10.39 -6.72 -2.64
N THR A 35 -10.10 -6.30 -1.42
CA THR A 35 -8.93 -5.50 -1.15
C THR A 35 -7.84 -6.43 -0.62
N LEU A 36 -6.71 -6.47 -1.30
CA LEU A 36 -5.60 -7.30 -0.86
C LEU A 36 -4.62 -6.42 -0.09
N LEU A 37 -4.40 -6.77 1.16
CA LEU A 37 -3.49 -6.01 2.02
C LEU A 37 -2.22 -6.80 2.21
N LEU A 38 -1.09 -6.19 1.87
CA LEU A 38 0.22 -6.80 2.10
C LEU A 38 0.79 -6.15 3.35
N LEU A 39 0.86 -6.93 4.41
CA LEU A 39 1.28 -6.42 5.71
C LEU A 39 2.75 -6.74 5.90
N CYS A 40 3.59 -5.75 5.76
CA CYS A 40 5.03 -5.94 5.81
C CYS A 40 5.62 -5.62 7.17
N GLU A 41 4.80 -5.09 8.07
CA GLU A 41 5.28 -4.74 9.40
C GLU A 41 4.10 -4.73 10.33
N GLU A 42 4.17 -5.49 11.42
CA GLU A 42 3.10 -5.51 12.39
C GLU A 42 3.26 -4.37 13.36
N GLY A 43 2.21 -3.63 13.56
CA GLY A 43 2.22 -2.54 14.51
C GLY A 43 1.38 -2.88 15.71
N GLU A 44 1.04 -1.86 16.47
CA GLU A 44 0.21 -2.05 17.66
C GLU A 44 -1.22 -2.34 17.28
N GLU A 45 -1.66 -1.81 16.17
CA GLU A 45 -3.02 -2.03 15.73
C GLU A 45 -3.08 -3.25 14.86
N GLU A 46 -4.22 -3.87 14.86
CA GLU A 46 -4.42 -5.10 14.11
C GLU A 46 -5.64 -4.98 13.22
N TYR A 47 -5.75 -5.93 12.32
CA TYR A 47 -6.92 -6.03 11.46
C TYR A 47 -7.76 -7.20 11.95
N PRO A 48 -8.80 -6.95 12.77
CA PRO A 48 -9.62 -8.05 13.30
C PRO A 48 -10.33 -8.77 12.17
N GLU A 49 -10.60 -10.04 12.38
CA GLU A 49 -11.28 -10.83 11.37
C GLU A 49 -12.60 -10.23 10.95
N GLU A 50 -13.32 -9.67 11.90
CA GLU A 50 -14.60 -9.06 11.59
C GLU A 50 -14.45 -7.89 10.64
N TYR A 51 -13.40 -7.10 10.87
CA TYR A 51 -13.12 -5.97 10.01
C TYR A 51 -12.80 -6.46 8.59
N LEU A 52 -11.98 -7.51 8.50
CA LEU A 52 -11.59 -8.03 7.20
C LEU A 52 -12.78 -8.56 6.44
N LYS A 53 -13.69 -9.23 7.13
CA LYS A 53 -14.87 -9.74 6.48
C LYS A 53 -15.78 -8.60 6.02
N GLU A 54 -15.95 -7.62 6.89
CA GLU A 54 -16.84 -6.51 6.57
C GLU A 54 -16.33 -5.75 5.35
N LYS A 55 -15.02 -5.55 5.27
CA LYS A 55 -14.42 -4.79 4.17
C LYS A 55 -14.01 -5.65 2.99
N ASN A 56 -14.21 -6.95 3.08
CA ASN A 56 -13.80 -7.88 2.03
C ASN A 56 -12.32 -7.75 1.75
N MET A 57 -11.51 -7.93 2.79
CA MET A 57 -10.07 -7.81 2.71
C MET A 57 -9.39 -9.14 2.96
N ALA A 58 -8.31 -9.38 2.26
CA ALA A 58 -7.42 -10.49 2.53
C ALA A 58 -6.07 -9.94 2.91
N VAL A 59 -5.46 -10.50 3.95
CA VAL A 59 -4.18 -10.02 4.45
C VAL A 59 -3.11 -11.06 4.18
N LEU A 60 -2.03 -10.66 3.56
CA LEU A 60 -0.86 -11.50 3.37
C LEU A 60 0.29 -10.87 4.14
N LYS A 61 0.89 -11.64 5.03
CA LYS A 61 2.00 -11.14 5.83
C LYS A 61 3.31 -11.35 5.10
N ILE A 62 4.09 -10.31 5.02
CA ILE A 62 5.37 -10.32 4.31
C ILE A 62 6.46 -10.09 5.35
N GLU A 63 7.29 -11.09 5.56
CA GLU A 63 8.32 -11.00 6.60
C GLU A 63 9.65 -10.53 6.05
N GLU A 64 9.94 -10.84 4.79
CA GLU A 64 11.20 -10.44 4.18
C GLU A 64 10.92 -9.72 2.88
N PHE A 65 11.72 -8.71 2.58
CA PHE A 65 11.50 -7.93 1.37
C PHE A 65 11.55 -8.79 0.11
N ASP A 66 12.45 -9.79 0.05
CA ASP A 66 12.55 -10.57 -1.17
C ASP A 66 11.34 -11.43 -1.45
N GLN A 67 10.39 -11.52 -0.54
CA GLN A 67 9.11 -12.13 -0.87
C GLN A 67 8.33 -11.29 -1.87
N LEU A 68 8.64 -10.00 -1.94
CA LEU A 68 7.95 -9.08 -2.84
C LEU A 68 8.72 -9.07 -4.17
N ASN A 69 8.25 -9.86 -5.10
CA ASN A 69 8.89 -9.94 -6.41
C ASN A 69 7.82 -10.09 -7.48
N THR A 70 8.24 -10.10 -8.72
CA THR A 70 7.31 -10.12 -9.84
C THR A 70 6.41 -11.35 -9.81
N VAL A 71 6.98 -12.51 -9.47
CA VAL A 71 6.19 -13.74 -9.42
C VAL A 71 5.14 -13.63 -8.33
N PHE A 72 5.50 -13.07 -7.18
CA PHE A 72 4.55 -12.90 -6.09
C PHE A 72 3.35 -12.06 -6.53
N PHE A 73 3.62 -10.95 -7.19
CA PHE A 73 2.52 -10.08 -7.60
C PHE A 73 1.68 -10.69 -8.72
N LYS A 74 2.30 -11.47 -9.59
CA LYS A 74 1.52 -12.19 -10.59
C LYS A 74 0.62 -13.22 -9.95
N ASN A 75 1.11 -13.87 -8.91
CA ASN A 75 0.29 -14.84 -8.18
C ASN A 75 -0.84 -14.15 -7.44
N CYS A 76 -0.60 -12.95 -6.91
CA CYS A 76 -1.66 -12.18 -6.28
C CYS A 76 -2.77 -11.88 -7.28
N GLU A 77 -2.39 -11.48 -8.47
CA GLU A 77 -3.38 -11.18 -9.49
C GLU A 77 -4.19 -12.42 -9.84
N ARG A 78 -3.48 -13.54 -10.04
CA ARG A 78 -4.13 -14.77 -10.49
C ARG A 78 -5.02 -15.37 -9.41
N ASN A 79 -4.55 -15.38 -8.17
CA ASN A 79 -5.24 -16.12 -7.12
C ASN A 79 -6.31 -15.31 -6.42
N TYR A 80 -6.18 -14.00 -6.39
CA TYR A 80 -7.09 -13.16 -5.62
C TYR A 80 -7.94 -12.24 -6.49
N HIS A 81 -7.49 -11.93 -7.68
CA HIS A 81 -8.18 -10.98 -8.56
C HIS A 81 -8.60 -9.73 -7.78
N PRO A 82 -7.65 -9.07 -7.12
CA PRO A 82 -8.02 -7.97 -6.23
C PRO A 82 -8.56 -6.77 -6.99
N ALA A 83 -9.51 -6.10 -6.37
CA ALA A 83 -9.99 -4.83 -6.91
C ALA A 83 -8.99 -3.71 -6.64
N GLN A 84 -8.26 -3.81 -5.53
CA GLN A 84 -7.17 -2.90 -5.22
C GLN A 84 -6.22 -3.57 -4.26
N ILE A 85 -5.00 -3.02 -4.20
CA ILE A 85 -3.97 -3.56 -3.35
C ILE A 85 -3.47 -2.44 -2.45
N ILE A 86 -3.34 -2.72 -1.17
CA ILE A 86 -2.77 -1.78 -0.22
C ILE A 86 -1.55 -2.45 0.38
N ILE A 87 -0.42 -1.76 0.37
CA ILE A 87 0.81 -2.29 0.93
C ILE A 87 1.15 -1.46 2.16
N GLU A 88 1.05 -2.10 3.32
CA GLU A 88 1.49 -1.48 4.57
C GLU A 88 2.97 -1.81 4.70
N TYR A 89 3.80 -0.90 4.21
CA TYR A 89 5.21 -1.19 3.98
C TYR A 89 6.01 -1.02 5.26
N ASN A 90 7.08 -1.77 5.36
CA ASN A 90 7.97 -1.68 6.50
C ASN A 90 8.81 -0.41 6.38
N GLY A 91 8.76 0.43 7.41
CA GLY A 91 9.45 1.71 7.35
C GLY A 91 10.96 1.60 7.33
N MET A 92 11.50 0.41 7.65
CA MET A 92 12.93 0.21 7.60
C MET A 92 13.42 -0.24 6.23
N TRP A 93 12.51 -0.60 5.35
CA TRP A 93 12.87 -1.02 4.00
C TRP A 93 12.83 0.19 3.08
N LYS A 94 13.60 0.11 1.99
CA LYS A 94 13.67 1.24 1.07
C LYS A 94 12.48 1.27 0.15
N LEU A 95 11.88 2.44 0.04
CA LEU A 95 10.75 2.61 -0.85
C LEU A 95 11.16 2.40 -2.31
N GLU A 96 12.37 2.83 -2.67
CA GLU A 96 12.86 2.67 -4.03
C GLU A 96 12.86 1.21 -4.46
N ASP A 97 13.18 0.32 -3.53
CA ASP A 97 13.24 -1.10 -3.86
C ASP A 97 11.84 -1.61 -4.21
N LEU A 98 10.84 -1.15 -3.49
CA LEU A 98 9.48 -1.54 -3.78
C LEU A 98 9.02 -0.98 -5.12
N LEU A 99 9.38 0.25 -5.41
CA LEU A 99 8.98 0.89 -6.65
C LEU A 99 9.70 0.34 -7.85
N SER A 100 10.80 -0.38 -7.64
CA SER A 100 11.58 -0.94 -8.74
C SER A 100 11.12 -2.32 -9.16
N ILE A 101 10.20 -2.92 -8.45
CA ILE A 101 9.70 -4.24 -8.80
C ILE A 101 8.92 -4.14 -10.11
N ARG A 102 9.03 -5.18 -10.94
CA ARG A 102 8.31 -5.21 -12.19
C ARG A 102 6.93 -5.82 -11.92
N TYR A 103 5.92 -4.98 -11.94
CA TYR A 103 4.57 -5.38 -11.62
C TYR A 103 3.80 -5.84 -12.84
N PRO A 104 2.72 -6.62 -12.66
CA PRO A 104 1.83 -6.92 -13.77
C PRO A 104 1.29 -5.64 -14.39
N ARG A 105 0.97 -5.71 -15.66
CA ARG A 105 0.54 -4.51 -16.37
C ARG A 105 -0.73 -3.90 -15.83
N SER A 106 -1.60 -4.72 -15.26
CA SER A 106 -2.86 -4.21 -14.75
C SER A 106 -2.70 -3.43 -13.46
N PHE A 107 -1.55 -3.53 -12.80
CA PHE A 107 -1.33 -2.83 -11.54
C PHE A 107 -0.94 -1.39 -11.83
N GLU A 108 -1.57 -0.47 -11.10
CA GLU A 108 -1.26 0.96 -11.25
C GLU A 108 -1.05 1.58 -9.89
N LEU A 109 0.07 2.22 -9.71
CA LEU A 109 0.34 2.91 -8.46
C LEU A 109 -0.49 4.18 -8.41
N GLN A 110 -1.36 4.27 -7.41
CA GLN A 110 -2.24 5.41 -7.27
C GLN A 110 -1.76 6.41 -6.23
N GLY A 111 -1.06 5.94 -5.23
CA GLY A 111 -0.57 6.87 -4.24
C GLY A 111 0.43 6.23 -3.31
N VAL A 112 1.31 7.06 -2.79
CA VAL A 112 2.28 6.66 -1.79
C VAL A 112 2.14 7.63 -0.64
N TYR A 113 1.90 7.10 0.55
CA TYR A 113 1.66 7.91 1.73
C TYR A 113 2.67 7.58 2.81
N SER A 114 3.12 8.59 3.51
CA SER A 114 4.04 8.40 4.61
C SER A 114 3.40 8.92 5.89
N THR A 115 3.48 8.13 6.94
CA THR A 115 2.89 8.54 8.21
C THR A 115 3.99 8.88 9.20
N VAL A 116 3.75 9.94 9.96
CA VAL A 116 4.67 10.37 11.00
C VAL A 116 3.83 10.79 12.19
N ASN A 117 3.95 10.08 13.29
CA ASN A 117 3.22 10.41 14.51
C ASN A 117 1.73 10.60 14.26
N GLY A 118 1.14 9.70 13.50
CA GLY A 118 -0.28 9.78 13.22
C GLY A 118 -0.66 10.76 12.14
N THR A 119 0.29 11.50 11.61
CA THR A 119 0.05 12.45 10.55
C THR A 119 0.47 11.84 9.22
N THR A 120 -0.32 12.07 8.20
CA THR A 120 -0.02 11.54 6.88
C THR A 120 0.56 12.62 5.99
N LEU A 121 1.67 12.31 5.37
CA LEU A 121 2.27 13.18 4.38
C LEU A 121 2.04 12.56 3.02
N ASP A 122 1.33 13.28 2.18
CA ASP A 122 1.05 12.78 0.84
C ASP A 122 2.30 12.84 0.00
N MET A 123 2.50 11.78 -0.75
CA MET A 123 3.58 11.77 -1.72
C MET A 123 2.97 11.90 -3.08
N TYR A 124 3.81 11.96 -4.09
CA TYR A 124 3.32 12.08 -5.45
C TYR A 124 2.53 10.85 -5.86
N LEU A 125 1.49 11.11 -6.61
CA LEU A 125 0.84 10.06 -7.33
C LEU A 125 1.74 9.70 -8.50
N MET A 126 1.98 8.43 -8.70
CA MET A 126 2.88 7.98 -9.74
C MET A 126 2.27 6.88 -10.56
N ASN A 127 2.62 6.89 -11.81
CA ASN A 127 2.27 5.80 -12.69
C ASN A 127 3.46 4.87 -12.74
N MET A 128 3.24 3.60 -12.52
CA MET A 128 4.34 2.64 -12.49
C MET A 128 5.19 2.66 -13.73
N ARG A 129 4.62 2.98 -14.85
CA ARG A 129 5.36 2.99 -16.08
C ARG A 129 6.20 4.21 -16.27
N ASN A 130 5.84 5.27 -15.59
CA ASN A 130 6.57 6.51 -15.71
C ASN A 130 7.12 6.89 -14.40
N MET A 131 7.98 6.10 -13.88
CA MET A 131 8.56 6.37 -12.59
C MET A 131 9.41 7.59 -12.68
N PRO A 132 8.91 8.76 -12.39
CA PRO A 132 9.76 9.93 -12.49
C PRO A 132 10.60 10.02 -11.27
N VAL A 133 11.71 10.67 -11.42
CA VAL A 133 12.55 10.92 -10.30
C VAL A 133 11.85 11.81 -9.31
N SER A 134 10.81 12.42 -9.72
CA SER A 134 10.17 13.43 -8.90
C SER A 134 9.52 12.90 -7.64
N TYR A 135 9.43 11.60 -7.47
CA TYR A 135 8.89 11.11 -6.24
C TYR A 135 9.76 11.52 -5.06
N THR A 136 10.99 11.94 -5.33
CA THR A 136 11.83 12.44 -4.27
C THR A 136 11.41 13.80 -3.79
N HIS A 137 10.54 14.47 -4.51
CA HIS A 137 10.07 15.76 -4.10
C HIS A 137 8.87 15.61 -3.24
N LEU A 138 9.00 14.97 -2.14
CA LEU A 138 7.90 14.83 -1.24
C LEU A 138 7.49 16.20 -0.80
N ARG A 139 6.18 16.49 -0.80
CA ARG A 139 5.72 17.67 -0.41
C ARG A 139 5.40 17.61 0.89
N ALA A 140 6.09 17.85 1.63
CA ALA A 140 5.77 17.86 2.92
C ALA A 140 4.71 18.77 3.11
N HIS A 141 4.10 19.06 2.56
CA HIS A 141 3.19 19.81 2.64
C HIS A 141 2.68 20.22 3.38
N GLU A 142 3.03 20.05 3.41
CA GLU A 142 2.84 20.42 3.72
C GLU A 142 2.46 20.85 4.31
N THR A 143 2.39 21.02 4.75
CA THR A 143 2.15 21.44 5.44
C THR A 143 1.63 22.13 5.62
N SER A 144 1.45 22.26 5.60
CA SER A 144 0.99 23.08 5.74
C SER A 144 0.43 23.28 5.84
#